data_6632945144d72c5623e74c78ed6b2eb0
#
_entry.id   6632945144d72c5623e74c78ed6b2eb0
#
_cell.length_a   1.000
_cell.length_b   1.000
_cell.length_c   1.000
_cell.angle_alpha   90.00
_cell.angle_beta   90.00
_cell.angle_gamma   90.00
#
_symmetry.space_group_name_H-M   'P 1'
#
loop_
_entity.id
_entity.type
_entity.pdbx_description
1 polymer ?
#
loop_
_entity_poly.entity_id
_entity_poly.type
_entity_poly.pdbx_seq_one_letter_code
_entity_poly.pdbx_strand_id
1 'polypeptide(L)'
;MKRNNNKGFTLIELLVVVAIIGALAAVGVVAYNGYTSAAKKNSTKSIHANMVKYVASELAKCSIDAQPFGTAGESASVECPATPSTVVSFLTGDDSPLQDKDPYQGDAAAASAGGGGGSPEGNVIMTPDDSASTITFNTQISDATSTDDLETVISTE
;
A
#
# COMPACT_ATOMS: atom_id res chain seq x y z
N MET A 1 64.56 24.55 -5.68
CA MET A 1 63.61 23.56 -6.14
C MET A 1 63.03 22.81 -4.96
N LYS A 2 61.76 23.01 -4.59
CA LYS A 2 61.08 22.24 -3.52
C LYS A 2 60.67 20.90 -4.06
N ARG A 3 61.22 19.80 -3.54
CA ARG A 3 60.73 18.45 -3.83
C ARG A 3 59.41 18.25 -3.14
N ASN A 4 58.32 18.13 -3.90
CA ASN A 4 57.06 17.68 -3.38
C ASN A 4 57.18 16.17 -3.07
N ASN A 5 57.16 15.80 -1.79
CA ASN A 5 57.03 14.43 -1.36
C ASN A 5 55.60 13.97 -1.61
N ASN A 6 55.31 13.43 -2.78
CA ASN A 6 54.07 12.73 -3.04
C ASN A 6 54.12 11.38 -2.32
N LYS A 7 53.50 11.28 -1.13
CA LYS A 7 53.27 10.01 -0.42
C LYS A 7 52.15 9.29 -1.15
N GLY A 8 52.50 8.24 -1.87
CA GLY A 8 51.50 7.32 -2.47
C GLY A 8 50.91 6.36 -1.42
N PHE A 9 49.67 5.91 -1.65
CA PHE A 9 49.06 4.85 -0.85
C PHE A 9 49.80 3.52 -1.05
N THR A 10 49.94 2.77 0.02
CA THR A 10 50.46 1.41 -0.05
C THR A 10 49.38 0.42 -0.50
N LEU A 11 49.78 -0.63 -1.18
CA LEU A 11 48.87 -1.66 -1.66
C LEU A 11 48.13 -2.34 -0.49
N ILE A 12 48.76 -2.49 0.65
CA ILE A 12 48.17 -3.10 1.85
C ILE A 12 47.09 -2.19 2.48
N GLU A 13 47.30 -0.87 2.49
CA GLU A 13 46.30 0.07 2.98
C GLU A 13 45.00 0.00 2.16
N LEU A 14 45.14 -0.12 0.84
CA LEU A 14 43.96 -0.27 -0.03
C LEU A 14 43.28 -1.62 0.19
N LEU A 15 44.06 -2.71 0.33
CA LEU A 15 43.52 -4.07 0.52
C LEU A 15 42.73 -4.19 1.83
N VAL A 16 43.23 -3.62 2.91
CA VAL A 16 42.54 -3.64 4.23
C VAL A 16 41.24 -2.84 4.17
N VAL A 17 41.24 -1.69 3.52
CA VAL A 17 40.04 -0.86 3.37
C VAL A 17 38.94 -1.61 2.62
N VAL A 18 39.25 -2.21 1.46
CA VAL A 18 38.24 -2.93 0.68
C VAL A 18 37.74 -4.19 1.41
N ALA A 19 38.59 -4.86 2.20
CA ALA A 19 38.19 -6.00 3.01
C ALA A 19 37.19 -5.59 4.10
N ILE A 20 37.43 -4.47 4.79
CA ILE A 20 36.51 -3.96 5.82
C ILE A 20 35.18 -3.51 5.20
N ILE A 21 35.22 -2.75 4.09
CA ILE A 21 34.01 -2.31 3.40
C ILE A 21 33.20 -3.52 2.91
N GLY A 22 33.87 -4.55 2.35
CA GLY A 22 33.21 -5.78 1.90
C GLY A 22 32.49 -6.52 3.03
N ALA A 23 33.15 -6.65 4.19
CA ALA A 23 32.55 -7.29 5.35
C ALA A 23 31.33 -6.50 5.89
N LEU A 24 31.44 -5.17 5.98
CA LEU A 24 30.34 -4.31 6.42
C LEU A 24 29.18 -4.30 5.44
N ALA A 25 29.45 -4.27 4.13
CA ALA A 25 28.43 -4.31 3.09
C ALA A 25 27.64 -5.64 3.14
N ALA A 26 28.30 -6.78 3.36
CA ALA A 26 27.61 -8.07 3.44
C ALA A 26 26.56 -8.12 4.57
N VAL A 27 26.88 -7.59 5.75
CA VAL A 27 25.92 -7.50 6.87
C VAL A 27 24.85 -6.45 6.61
N GLY A 28 25.25 -5.31 6.04
CA GLY A 28 24.34 -4.19 5.76
C GLY A 28 23.21 -4.53 4.81
N VAL A 29 23.48 -5.30 3.73
CA VAL A 29 22.46 -5.68 2.75
C VAL A 29 21.38 -6.58 3.37
N VAL A 30 21.75 -7.54 4.21
CA VAL A 30 20.78 -8.43 4.86
C VAL A 30 19.87 -7.64 5.81
N ALA A 31 20.45 -6.77 6.64
CA ALA A 31 19.68 -5.92 7.55
C ALA A 31 18.75 -4.95 6.81
N TYR A 32 19.22 -4.35 5.70
CA TYR A 32 18.43 -3.44 4.88
C TYR A 32 17.22 -4.15 4.25
N ASN A 33 17.40 -5.35 3.70
CA ASN A 33 16.30 -6.12 3.11
C ASN A 33 15.23 -6.48 4.15
N GLY A 34 15.63 -6.85 5.37
CA GLY A 34 14.69 -7.11 6.47
C GLY A 34 13.90 -5.87 6.86
N TYR A 35 14.57 -4.72 6.95
CA TYR A 35 13.92 -3.46 7.29
C TYR A 35 12.93 -3.00 6.20
N THR A 36 13.31 -3.08 4.93
CA THR A 36 12.42 -2.68 3.81
C THR A 36 11.21 -3.59 3.70
N SER A 37 11.35 -4.90 3.91
CA SER A 37 10.22 -5.84 3.96
C SER A 37 9.24 -5.50 5.09
N ALA A 38 9.74 -5.26 6.30
CA ALA A 38 8.91 -4.85 7.43
C ALA A 38 8.21 -3.50 7.19
N ALA A 39 8.90 -2.54 6.57
CA ALA A 39 8.33 -1.24 6.22
C ALA A 39 7.17 -1.37 5.22
N LYS A 40 7.35 -2.18 4.16
CA LYS A 40 6.29 -2.48 3.19
C LYS A 40 5.06 -3.09 3.84
N LYS A 41 5.24 -4.12 4.69
CA LYS A 41 4.15 -4.75 5.44
C LYS A 41 3.37 -3.74 6.30
N ASN A 42 4.07 -2.88 7.03
CA ASN A 42 3.44 -1.86 7.87
C ASN A 42 2.70 -0.80 7.05
N SER A 43 3.28 -0.38 5.92
CA SER A 43 2.64 0.54 4.98
C SER A 43 1.34 -0.06 4.43
N THR A 44 1.35 -1.30 3.98
CA THR A 44 0.15 -2.02 3.50
C THR A 44 -0.94 -2.10 4.56
N LYS A 45 -0.60 -2.43 5.82
CA LYS A 45 -1.55 -2.43 6.95
C LYS A 45 -2.17 -1.06 7.18
N SER A 46 -1.37 -0.01 7.09
CA SER A 46 -1.84 1.37 7.24
C SER A 46 -2.78 1.78 6.11
N ILE A 47 -2.45 1.44 4.87
CA ILE A 47 -3.28 1.71 3.68
C ILE A 47 -4.63 1.01 3.82
N HIS A 48 -4.64 -0.29 4.14
CA HIS A 48 -5.88 -1.03 4.38
C HIS A 48 -6.76 -0.35 5.44
N ALA A 49 -6.19 -0.04 6.60
CA ALA A 49 -6.92 0.59 7.71
C ALA A 49 -7.47 1.98 7.33
N ASN A 50 -6.73 2.76 6.55
CA ASN A 50 -7.15 4.08 6.10
C ASN A 50 -8.30 3.98 5.08
N MET A 51 -8.22 3.04 4.12
CA MET A 51 -9.29 2.80 3.15
C MET A 51 -10.58 2.36 3.83
N VAL A 52 -10.50 1.39 4.75
CA VAL A 52 -11.64 0.92 5.53
C VAL A 52 -12.31 2.06 6.31
N LYS A 53 -11.51 2.89 7.00
CA LYS A 53 -12.01 4.05 7.76
C LYS A 53 -12.63 5.11 6.86
N TYR A 54 -12.01 5.38 5.72
CA TYR A 54 -12.54 6.33 4.76
C TYR A 54 -13.92 5.89 4.27
N VAL A 55 -14.06 4.66 3.78
CA VAL A 55 -15.32 4.12 3.29
C VAL A 55 -16.39 4.12 4.38
N ALA A 56 -16.05 3.66 5.59
CA ALA A 56 -16.97 3.68 6.72
C ALA A 56 -17.44 5.10 7.08
N SER A 57 -16.54 6.09 7.00
CA SER A 57 -16.90 7.49 7.28
C SER A 57 -17.80 8.09 6.22
N GLU A 58 -17.60 7.76 4.95
CA GLU A 58 -18.45 8.25 3.85
C GLU A 58 -19.84 7.59 3.89
N LEU A 59 -19.91 6.28 4.17
CA LEU A 59 -21.20 5.60 4.37
C LEU A 59 -21.97 6.17 5.56
N ALA A 60 -21.28 6.51 6.66
CA ALA A 60 -21.91 7.15 7.80
C ALA A 60 -22.50 8.54 7.44
N LYS A 61 -21.87 9.30 6.54
CA LYS A 61 -22.44 10.55 6.04
C LYS A 61 -23.71 10.29 5.23
N CYS A 62 -23.72 9.26 4.38
CA CYS A 62 -24.91 8.86 3.64
C CYS A 62 -26.10 8.55 4.56
N SER A 63 -25.88 7.95 5.70
CA SER A 63 -26.96 7.61 6.65
C SER A 63 -27.53 8.81 7.40
N ILE A 64 -26.77 9.92 7.51
CA ILE A 64 -27.17 11.10 8.29
C ILE A 64 -27.76 12.19 7.39
N ASP A 65 -27.17 12.49 6.24
CA ASP A 65 -27.48 13.68 5.45
C ASP A 65 -27.56 13.40 3.93
N ALA A 66 -27.69 12.15 3.53
CA ALA A 66 -27.76 11.73 2.12
C ALA A 66 -26.72 12.42 1.21
N GLN A 67 -25.54 12.72 1.76
CA GLN A 67 -24.46 13.36 1.02
C GLN A 67 -23.81 12.35 0.06
N PRO A 68 -23.49 12.75 -1.16
CA PRO A 68 -22.84 11.85 -2.11
C PRO A 68 -21.42 11.49 -1.67
N PHE A 69 -20.97 10.29 -2.01
CA PHE A 69 -19.57 9.92 -1.96
C PHE A 69 -18.78 10.85 -2.89
N GLY A 70 -17.70 11.41 -2.40
CA GLY A 70 -16.95 12.44 -3.13
C GLY A 70 -17.45 13.85 -2.84
N THR A 71 -17.07 14.81 -3.68
CA THR A 71 -17.44 16.22 -3.52
C THR A 71 -18.72 16.53 -4.30
N ALA A 72 -19.70 17.14 -3.65
CA ALA A 72 -20.96 17.53 -4.29
C ALA A 72 -20.69 18.43 -5.52
N GLY A 73 -21.19 18.01 -6.69
CA GLY A 73 -21.05 18.74 -7.94
C GLY A 73 -19.95 18.28 -8.88
N GLU A 74 -19.16 17.28 -8.51
CA GLU A 74 -18.21 16.61 -9.41
C GLU A 74 -18.90 15.46 -10.15
N SER A 75 -18.41 15.17 -11.36
CA SER A 75 -18.98 14.13 -12.24
C SER A 75 -18.80 12.70 -11.70
N ALA A 76 -17.94 12.54 -10.68
CA ALA A 76 -17.64 11.30 -10.01
C ALA A 76 -18.08 11.38 -8.54
N SER A 77 -19.34 11.16 -8.29
CA SER A 77 -19.90 11.04 -6.93
C SER A 77 -20.91 9.90 -6.90
N VAL A 78 -21.02 9.24 -5.76
CA VAL A 78 -22.02 8.18 -5.54
C VAL A 78 -23.15 8.72 -4.70
N GLU A 79 -24.36 8.73 -5.25
CA GLU A 79 -25.55 9.18 -4.54
C GLU A 79 -25.98 8.20 -3.44
N CYS A 80 -26.53 8.72 -2.37
CA CYS A 80 -27.07 7.93 -1.26
C CYS A 80 -28.56 7.58 -1.48
N PRO A 81 -29.02 6.36 -1.16
CA PRO A 81 -28.26 5.25 -0.58
C PRO A 81 -27.32 4.58 -1.62
N ALA A 82 -26.07 4.35 -1.20
CA ALA A 82 -25.03 3.82 -2.05
C ALA A 82 -25.06 2.27 -2.08
N THR A 83 -25.03 1.67 -3.26
CA THR A 83 -24.84 0.21 -3.36
C THR A 83 -23.36 -0.16 -3.28
N PRO A 84 -23.02 -1.36 -2.75
CA PRO A 84 -21.63 -1.83 -2.72
C PRO A 84 -20.89 -1.70 -4.06
N SER A 85 -21.53 -2.12 -5.15
CA SER A 85 -20.95 -2.06 -6.50
C SER A 85 -20.65 -0.62 -6.95
N THR A 86 -21.52 0.34 -6.68
CA THR A 86 -21.32 1.75 -7.05
C THR A 86 -20.18 2.37 -6.25
N VAL A 87 -20.10 2.06 -4.96
CA VAL A 87 -19.00 2.53 -4.08
C VAL A 87 -17.65 1.98 -4.55
N VAL A 88 -17.55 0.68 -4.80
CA VAL A 88 -16.31 0.06 -5.27
C VAL A 88 -15.88 0.61 -6.63
N SER A 89 -16.83 0.78 -7.57
CA SER A 89 -16.53 1.35 -8.90
C SER A 89 -16.00 2.78 -8.80
N PHE A 90 -16.54 3.60 -7.91
CA PHE A 90 -16.04 4.96 -7.65
C PHE A 90 -14.63 4.93 -7.04
N LEU A 91 -14.42 4.10 -6.03
CA LEU A 91 -13.14 4.02 -5.30
C LEU A 91 -11.98 3.43 -6.10
N THR A 92 -12.28 2.73 -7.19
CA THR A 92 -11.26 2.13 -8.07
C THR A 92 -11.17 2.81 -9.45
N GLY A 93 -11.98 3.86 -9.68
CA GLY A 93 -11.97 4.66 -10.90
C GLY A 93 -10.84 5.70 -10.92
N ASP A 94 -10.69 6.37 -12.06
CA ASP A 94 -9.64 7.38 -12.28
C ASP A 94 -9.77 8.61 -11.36
N ASP A 95 -11.01 8.96 -10.97
CA ASP A 95 -11.32 10.07 -10.07
C ASP A 95 -11.38 9.65 -8.60
N SER A 96 -10.86 8.47 -8.27
CA SER A 96 -10.85 7.94 -6.90
C SER A 96 -10.09 8.86 -5.95
N PRO A 97 -10.62 9.12 -4.76
CA PRO A 97 -9.89 9.81 -3.69
C PRO A 97 -8.76 8.94 -3.09
N LEU A 98 -8.76 7.64 -3.38
CA LEU A 98 -7.76 6.70 -2.88
C LEU A 98 -6.53 6.70 -3.81
N GLN A 99 -5.60 7.63 -3.56
CA GLN A 99 -4.41 7.83 -4.37
C GLN A 99 -3.16 7.09 -3.84
N ASP A 100 -3.33 6.27 -2.82
CA ASP A 100 -2.22 5.49 -2.25
C ASP A 100 -1.63 4.53 -3.29
N LYS A 101 -0.31 4.40 -3.26
CA LYS A 101 0.44 3.49 -4.12
C LYS A 101 0.74 2.18 -3.41
N ASP A 102 0.75 1.11 -4.18
CA ASP A 102 1.12 -0.21 -3.69
C ASP A 102 2.60 -0.23 -3.24
N PRO A 103 2.90 -0.53 -1.97
CA PRO A 103 4.27 -0.54 -1.46
C PRO A 103 5.18 -1.59 -2.12
N TYR A 104 4.61 -2.60 -2.78
CA TYR A 104 5.35 -3.67 -3.45
C TYR A 104 5.51 -3.42 -4.94
N GLN A 105 4.53 -2.76 -5.60
CA GLN A 105 4.50 -2.54 -7.05
C GLN A 105 4.80 -1.09 -7.46
N GLY A 106 5.08 -0.21 -6.50
CA GLY A 106 5.55 1.16 -6.74
C GLY A 106 4.52 2.09 -7.37
N ASP A 107 4.36 2.06 -8.70
CA ASP A 107 3.47 2.98 -9.42
C ASP A 107 2.02 2.50 -9.52
N ALA A 108 1.75 1.22 -9.20
CA ALA A 108 0.40 0.69 -9.19
C ALA A 108 -0.46 1.31 -8.07
N ALA A 109 -1.75 1.45 -8.32
CA ALA A 109 -2.71 1.87 -7.30
C ALA A 109 -2.79 0.78 -6.22
N ALA A 110 -2.87 1.20 -4.95
CA ALA A 110 -3.04 0.29 -3.84
C ALA A 110 -4.47 -0.28 -3.73
N ALA A 111 -5.46 0.33 -4.41
CA ALA A 111 -6.85 -0.11 -4.41
C ALA A 111 -7.22 -0.75 -5.75
N SER A 112 -7.95 -1.86 -5.72
CA SER A 112 -8.54 -2.48 -6.92
C SER A 112 -9.89 -3.13 -6.64
N ALA A 113 -10.73 -3.23 -7.68
CA ALA A 113 -11.95 -4.02 -7.63
C ALA A 113 -11.64 -5.48 -7.97
N GLY A 114 -12.25 -6.41 -7.24
CA GLY A 114 -12.04 -7.82 -7.52
C GLY A 114 -13.16 -8.72 -7.03
N GLY A 115 -13.37 -9.79 -7.74
CA GLY A 115 -14.28 -10.88 -7.42
C GLY A 115 -13.51 -12.17 -7.19
N GLY A 116 -12.74 -12.26 -6.12
CA GLY A 116 -12.13 -13.51 -5.66
C GLY A 116 -10.95 -14.02 -6.49
N GLY A 117 -9.80 -14.10 -5.89
CA GLY A 117 -8.56 -14.66 -6.42
C GLY A 117 -7.39 -13.86 -5.87
N GLY A 118 -6.42 -14.54 -5.29
CA GLY A 118 -5.32 -14.01 -4.50
C GLY A 118 -4.89 -12.57 -4.83
N SER A 119 -4.98 -11.71 -3.86
CA SER A 119 -4.46 -10.36 -3.93
C SER A 119 -2.99 -10.39 -4.24
N PRO A 120 -2.48 -9.64 -5.21
CA PRO A 120 -1.07 -9.35 -5.27
C PRO A 120 -0.66 -8.64 -3.97
N GLU A 121 0.54 -8.95 -3.49
CA GLU A 121 1.08 -8.34 -2.27
C GLU A 121 0.93 -6.81 -2.32
N GLY A 122 0.47 -6.21 -1.21
CA GLY A 122 0.36 -4.77 -1.06
C GLY A 122 -0.92 -4.14 -1.57
N ASN A 123 -1.70 -4.84 -2.37
CA ASN A 123 -2.95 -4.34 -2.91
C ASN A 123 -4.14 -4.62 -1.99
N VAL A 124 -5.05 -3.67 -1.88
CA VAL A 124 -6.33 -3.80 -1.19
C VAL A 124 -7.42 -4.08 -2.23
N ILE A 125 -7.89 -5.31 -2.27
CA ILE A 125 -9.00 -5.70 -3.16
C ILE A 125 -10.32 -5.47 -2.45
N MET A 126 -11.20 -4.71 -3.10
CA MET A 126 -12.55 -4.46 -2.64
C MET A 126 -13.52 -5.32 -3.46
N THR A 127 -14.25 -6.20 -2.78
CA THR A 127 -15.26 -7.07 -3.39
C THR A 127 -16.64 -6.65 -2.91
N PRO A 128 -17.50 -6.13 -3.80
CA PRO A 128 -18.87 -5.76 -3.46
C PRO A 128 -19.78 -6.99 -3.43
N ASP A 129 -20.74 -7.00 -2.50
CA ASP A 129 -21.88 -7.92 -2.49
C ASP A 129 -23.16 -7.10 -2.32
N ASP A 130 -23.83 -6.82 -3.43
CA ASP A 130 -25.07 -6.04 -3.43
C ASP A 130 -26.25 -6.80 -2.80
N SER A 131 -26.19 -8.12 -2.75
CA SER A 131 -27.24 -8.94 -2.13
C SER A 131 -27.17 -8.94 -0.61
N ALA A 132 -25.98 -8.83 -0.05
CA ALA A 132 -25.70 -8.73 1.38
C ALA A 132 -25.51 -7.30 1.85
N SER A 133 -25.54 -6.30 0.95
CA SER A 133 -25.23 -4.89 1.23
C SER A 133 -23.87 -4.73 1.92
N THR A 134 -22.83 -5.43 1.43
CA THR A 134 -21.51 -5.42 2.05
C THR A 134 -20.37 -5.20 1.05
N ILE A 135 -19.27 -4.63 1.55
CA ILE A 135 -18.00 -4.52 0.84
C ILE A 135 -16.95 -5.26 1.66
N THR A 136 -16.30 -6.25 1.04
CA THR A 136 -15.19 -6.98 1.65
C THR A 136 -13.87 -6.43 1.16
N PHE A 137 -13.01 -6.03 2.09
CA PHE A 137 -11.65 -5.57 1.85
C PHE A 137 -10.68 -6.71 2.13
N ASN A 138 -10.00 -7.21 1.12
CA ASN A 138 -8.98 -8.25 1.23
C ASN A 138 -7.62 -7.68 0.89
N THR A 139 -6.63 -7.90 1.73
CA THR A 139 -5.26 -7.43 1.52
C THR A 139 -4.25 -8.50 1.86
N GLN A 140 -3.47 -8.91 0.87
CA GLN A 140 -2.36 -9.83 1.07
C GLN A 140 -1.11 -9.04 1.49
N ILE A 141 -0.56 -9.36 2.68
CA ILE A 141 0.59 -8.64 3.26
C ILE A 141 1.91 -9.35 2.97
N SER A 142 1.88 -10.64 2.69
CA SER A 142 3.06 -11.46 2.38
C SER A 142 2.70 -12.58 1.41
N ASP A 143 3.71 -13.36 1.00
CA ASP A 143 3.52 -14.49 0.09
C ASP A 143 2.37 -15.42 0.50
N ALA A 144 1.84 -16.15 -0.46
CA ALA A 144 0.61 -16.97 -0.37
C ALA A 144 0.58 -18.03 0.78
N THR A 145 1.58 -18.06 1.64
CA THR A 145 1.70 -18.99 2.78
C THR A 145 1.51 -18.34 4.13
N SER A 146 1.29 -17.02 4.17
CA SER A 146 1.21 -16.24 5.41
C SER A 146 -0.23 -16.11 5.91
N THR A 147 -0.37 -16.19 7.23
CA THR A 147 -1.61 -15.91 7.97
C THR A 147 -1.79 -14.41 8.28
N ASP A 148 -0.96 -13.55 7.70
CA ASP A 148 -0.93 -12.11 7.98
C ASP A 148 -1.91 -11.30 7.10
N ASP A 149 -2.69 -11.97 6.23
CA ASP A 149 -3.65 -11.32 5.36
C ASP A 149 -4.77 -10.65 6.17
N LEU A 150 -5.19 -9.48 5.73
CA LEU A 150 -6.26 -8.72 6.36
C LEU A 150 -7.55 -8.89 5.57
N GLU A 151 -8.62 -9.17 6.31
CA GLU A 151 -9.98 -9.12 5.80
C GLU A 151 -10.82 -8.22 6.69
N THR A 152 -11.57 -7.31 6.08
CA THR A 152 -12.54 -6.45 6.76
C THR A 152 -13.80 -6.35 5.93
N VAL A 153 -14.95 -6.53 6.56
CA VAL A 153 -16.26 -6.40 5.91
C VAL A 153 -16.98 -5.18 6.47
N ILE A 154 -17.51 -4.34 5.59
CA ILE A 154 -18.32 -3.17 5.94
C ILE A 154 -19.71 -3.34 5.35
N SER A 155 -20.76 -3.07 6.15
CA SER A 155 -22.13 -2.94 5.64
C SER A 155 -22.36 -1.56 5.05
N THR A 156 -23.14 -1.48 3.98
CA THR A 156 -23.60 -0.23 3.35
C THR A 156 -24.98 0.21 3.84
N GLU A 157 -25.60 -0.55 4.77
CA GLU A 157 -26.88 -0.23 5.44
C GLU A 157 -26.67 0.55 6.74
#